data_ead503602b1b56a07096f2579df67bac
#
_entry.id   ead503602b1b56a07096f2579df67bac
#
_cell.length_a   1.000
_cell.length_b   1.000
_cell.length_c   1.000
_cell.angle_alpha   90.00
_cell.angle_beta   90.00
_cell.angle_gamma   90.00
#
_symmetry.space_group_name_H-M   'P 1'
#
loop_
_entity.id
_entity.type
_entity.pdbx_description
1 polymer ?
#
loop_
_entity_poly.entity_id
_entity_poly.type
_entity_poly.pdbx_seq_one_letter_code
_entity_poly.pdbx_strand_id
1 'polypeptide(L)'
;FAVTTMSTEDVITTEFKSSGNNVYYIRCPKDELGLPNLDNVKAIFDYVSSNINSKKIVSAFALKDGGIMEAICKMSMGNDIGVRIDGKKIEIEEELFERNYGSFVIETSEELEETNTIDIIHIAETIEEGIIKLIDKKRNPTIVEIDDLTEIWEGSLKDVFPIEYSEIKKEKIDKYYKEFKETEKIDIEKKIYINSNKVAKPKIIIPVFPGTNCEYDLRKAFENEGGIVSEAVFNNLSKSNIHNSIDSLANEIRNSQILMLPGGFSLGDEPDGSAKFIAAILRNTKISDSIDDLLKRDGLILGICNGFQALIKSGLLPYGKVTELQENSPTLSFNKIGKHM
;
A
#
# COMPACT_ATOMS: atom_id res chain seq x y z
N PHE A 1 -5.27 -9.76 9.24
CA PHE A 1 -4.45 -8.58 9.58
C PHE A 1 -3.94 -8.71 11.00
N ALA A 2 -2.68 -8.34 11.21
CA ALA A 2 -2.09 -8.23 12.54
C ALA A 2 -1.40 -6.87 12.65
N VAL A 3 -1.57 -6.20 13.77
CA VAL A 3 -0.97 -4.90 14.05
C VAL A 3 -0.19 -4.97 15.35
N THR A 4 1.01 -4.45 15.33
CA THR A 4 1.85 -4.32 16.52
C THR A 4 2.55 -2.97 16.54
N THR A 5 3.06 -2.59 17.69
CA THR A 5 3.90 -1.40 17.87
C THR A 5 5.30 -1.82 18.28
N MET A 6 6.31 -1.23 17.68
CA MET A 6 7.72 -1.51 17.99
C MET A 6 8.55 -0.24 17.82
N SER A 7 9.78 -0.26 18.31
CA SER A 7 10.74 0.82 18.02
C SER A 7 11.08 0.83 16.55
N THR A 8 11.19 2.01 15.94
CA THR A 8 11.61 2.17 14.54
C THR A 8 13.03 1.63 14.29
N GLU A 9 13.86 1.59 15.32
CA GLU A 9 15.22 1.05 15.27
C GLU A 9 15.27 -0.47 15.15
N ASP A 10 14.16 -1.16 15.50
CA ASP A 10 14.04 -2.62 15.44
C ASP A 10 13.34 -3.10 14.16
N VAL A 11 12.90 -2.16 13.31
CA VAL A 11 12.29 -2.48 12.02
C VAL A 11 13.38 -2.83 11.01
N ILE A 12 13.30 -4.02 10.44
CA ILE A 12 14.09 -4.45 9.29
C ILE A 12 13.19 -4.68 8.09
N THR A 13 13.76 -4.54 6.90
CA THR A 13 13.07 -4.81 5.63
C THR A 13 13.61 -6.07 4.98
N THR A 14 12.95 -6.57 3.96
CA THR A 14 13.22 -7.89 3.40
C THR A 14 14.38 -7.94 2.41
N GLU A 15 14.74 -6.83 1.77
CA GLU A 15 15.82 -6.80 0.78
C GLU A 15 17.21 -7.01 1.40
N PHE A 16 18.15 -7.64 0.66
CA PHE A 16 19.53 -7.77 1.06
C PHE A 16 20.19 -6.40 1.25
N LYS A 17 21.06 -6.28 2.27
CA LYS A 17 21.60 -4.98 2.70
C LYS A 17 23.01 -4.72 2.17
N SER A 18 23.86 -5.74 2.08
CA SER A 18 25.25 -5.57 1.65
C SER A 18 25.79 -6.84 1.02
N SER A 19 26.73 -6.70 0.09
CA SER A 19 27.51 -7.84 -0.40
C SER A 19 28.46 -8.36 0.66
N GLY A 20 28.77 -9.65 0.62
CA GLY A 20 29.65 -10.33 1.56
C GLY A 20 28.96 -10.80 2.86
N ASN A 21 27.66 -10.63 2.98
CA ASN A 21 26.89 -11.12 4.10
C ASN A 21 26.51 -12.59 3.94
N ASN A 22 26.30 -13.28 5.07
CA ASN A 22 25.85 -14.66 5.09
C ASN A 22 24.32 -14.74 4.95
N VAL A 23 23.86 -15.74 4.20
CA VAL A 23 22.43 -16.04 4.04
C VAL A 23 22.13 -17.42 4.64
N TYR A 24 21.20 -17.43 5.59
CA TYR A 24 20.79 -18.66 6.28
C TYR A 24 19.34 -18.98 5.98
N TYR A 25 19.05 -20.26 5.90
CA TYR A 25 17.72 -20.82 5.93
C TYR A 25 17.42 -21.37 7.32
N ILE A 26 16.41 -20.83 7.98
CA ILE A 26 15.88 -21.35 9.25
C ILE A 26 14.69 -22.23 8.92
N ARG A 27 14.88 -23.55 9.04
CA ARG A 27 13.88 -24.55 8.66
C ARG A 27 12.91 -24.81 9.79
N CYS A 28 11.61 -24.70 9.51
CA CYS A 28 10.54 -25.17 10.38
C CYS A 28 10.20 -26.61 10.04
N PRO A 29 10.30 -27.56 10.99
CA PRO A 29 9.85 -28.92 10.77
C PRO A 29 8.34 -28.98 10.48
N LYS A 30 7.94 -29.95 9.66
CA LYS A 30 6.54 -30.25 9.35
C LYS A 30 6.08 -31.44 10.16
N ASP A 31 4.80 -31.49 10.48
CA ASP A 31 4.12 -32.65 11.06
C ASP A 31 3.79 -33.69 9.96
N GLU A 32 3.14 -34.78 10.37
CA GLU A 32 2.74 -35.87 9.47
C GLU A 32 1.73 -35.44 8.39
N LEU A 33 1.05 -34.31 8.58
CA LEU A 33 0.10 -33.71 7.64
C LEU A 33 0.76 -32.66 6.73
N GLY A 34 2.07 -32.41 6.89
CA GLY A 34 2.81 -31.41 6.13
C GLY A 34 2.59 -29.97 6.64
N LEU A 35 1.99 -29.80 7.81
CA LEU A 35 1.79 -28.50 8.44
C LEU A 35 3.00 -28.13 9.31
N PRO A 36 3.28 -26.83 9.52
CA PRO A 36 4.34 -26.38 10.41
C PRO A 36 4.13 -26.92 11.83
N ASN A 37 5.18 -27.45 12.44
CA ASN A 37 5.13 -27.83 13.85
C ASN A 37 5.07 -26.56 14.71
N LEU A 38 3.95 -26.36 15.41
CA LEU A 38 3.64 -25.11 16.12
C LEU A 38 4.61 -24.81 17.27
N ASP A 39 5.16 -25.81 17.92
CA ASP A 39 6.15 -25.65 19.01
C ASP A 39 7.46 -25.06 18.42
N ASN A 40 7.88 -25.56 17.25
CA ASN A 40 9.06 -25.09 16.56
C ASN A 40 8.81 -23.68 15.96
N VAL A 41 7.63 -23.39 15.44
CA VAL A 41 7.27 -22.05 14.92
C VAL A 41 7.53 -20.98 15.98
N LYS A 42 7.04 -21.20 17.21
CA LYS A 42 7.27 -20.25 18.30
C LYS A 42 8.75 -20.05 18.59
N ALA A 43 9.50 -21.15 18.71
CA ALA A 43 10.94 -21.09 18.98
C ALA A 43 11.72 -20.34 17.89
N ILE A 44 11.37 -20.59 16.62
CA ILE A 44 11.97 -19.91 15.46
C ILE A 44 11.64 -18.41 15.49
N PHE A 45 10.39 -18.02 15.75
CA PHE A 45 10.00 -16.62 15.80
C PHE A 45 10.69 -15.87 16.95
N ASP A 46 10.78 -16.49 18.13
CA ASP A 46 11.50 -15.94 19.27
C ASP A 46 13.00 -15.76 18.95
N TYR A 47 13.62 -16.74 18.27
CA TYR A 47 15.01 -16.68 17.82
C TYR A 47 15.23 -15.54 16.81
N VAL A 48 14.42 -15.48 15.74
CA VAL A 48 14.54 -14.43 14.71
C VAL A 48 14.34 -13.05 15.32
N SER A 49 13.31 -12.86 16.14
CA SER A 49 13.05 -11.59 16.81
C SER A 49 14.20 -11.16 17.72
N SER A 50 14.76 -12.07 18.52
CA SER A 50 15.89 -11.76 19.40
C SER A 50 17.13 -11.36 18.63
N ASN A 51 17.40 -12.00 17.49
CA ASN A 51 18.56 -11.69 16.65
C ASN A 51 18.35 -10.41 15.81
N ILE A 52 17.12 -10.03 15.47
CA ILE A 52 16.81 -8.71 14.92
C ILE A 52 17.10 -7.63 15.97
N ASN A 53 16.60 -7.80 17.20
CA ASN A 53 16.79 -6.83 18.28
C ASN A 53 18.28 -6.65 18.63
N SER A 54 19.08 -7.71 18.55
CA SER A 54 20.53 -7.66 18.76
C SER A 54 21.33 -7.19 17.53
N LYS A 55 20.65 -6.83 16.42
CA LYS A 55 21.22 -6.36 15.15
C LYS A 55 22.10 -7.40 14.44
N LYS A 56 22.02 -8.66 14.78
CA LYS A 56 22.69 -9.76 14.08
C LYS A 56 22.00 -10.09 12.76
N ILE A 57 20.67 -10.14 12.74
CA ILE A 57 19.86 -10.28 11.53
C ILE A 57 19.56 -8.89 11.00
N VAL A 58 19.98 -8.63 9.77
CA VAL A 58 19.83 -7.33 9.08
C VAL A 58 18.71 -7.33 8.05
N SER A 59 18.29 -8.51 7.58
CA SER A 59 17.19 -8.72 6.65
C SER A 59 16.56 -10.10 6.89
N ALA A 60 15.24 -10.21 6.74
CA ALA A 60 14.53 -11.48 6.92
C ALA A 60 13.30 -11.56 6.01
N PHE A 61 13.07 -12.74 5.43
CA PHE A 61 11.91 -13.07 4.63
C PHE A 61 11.25 -14.35 5.15
N ALA A 62 9.99 -14.25 5.57
CA ALA A 62 9.19 -15.42 5.93
C ALA A 62 8.78 -16.19 4.68
N LEU A 63 9.05 -17.49 4.63
CA LEU A 63 8.76 -18.33 3.45
C LEU A 63 7.26 -18.42 3.18
N LYS A 64 6.94 -18.44 1.89
CA LYS A 64 5.60 -18.53 1.33
C LYS A 64 5.54 -19.66 0.28
N ASP A 65 4.64 -19.52 -0.68
CA ASP A 65 4.35 -20.53 -1.69
C ASP A 65 5.52 -20.87 -2.62
N GLY A 66 6.39 -19.91 -2.91
CA GLY A 66 7.54 -20.10 -3.79
C GLY A 66 8.83 -20.55 -3.10
N GLY A 67 8.79 -20.82 -1.80
CA GLY A 67 9.89 -21.39 -1.03
C GLY A 67 11.12 -20.48 -0.90
N ILE A 68 12.29 -21.10 -0.79
CA ILE A 68 13.58 -20.40 -0.63
C ILE A 68 13.89 -19.53 -1.84
N MET A 69 13.58 -19.98 -3.06
CA MET A 69 13.88 -19.20 -4.26
C MET A 69 13.02 -17.95 -4.36
N GLU A 70 11.74 -17.98 -3.98
CA GLU A 70 10.95 -16.77 -3.91
C GLU A 70 11.56 -15.75 -2.96
N ALA A 71 12.00 -16.21 -1.77
CA ALA A 71 12.64 -15.35 -0.79
C ALA A 71 13.90 -14.70 -1.37
N ILE A 72 14.82 -15.52 -1.90
CA ILE A 72 16.09 -15.05 -2.47
C ILE A 72 15.86 -14.05 -3.62
N CYS A 73 14.97 -14.38 -4.59
CA CYS A 73 14.68 -13.47 -5.70
C CYS A 73 14.18 -12.11 -5.21
N LYS A 74 13.20 -12.11 -4.31
CA LYS A 74 12.62 -10.86 -3.78
C LYS A 74 13.59 -10.06 -2.90
N MET A 75 14.43 -10.76 -2.13
CA MET A 75 15.46 -10.11 -1.32
C MET A 75 16.57 -9.49 -2.20
N SER A 76 16.89 -10.12 -3.33
CA SER A 76 17.87 -9.61 -4.30
C SER A 76 17.36 -8.40 -5.07
N MET A 77 16.11 -8.43 -5.57
CA MET A 77 15.51 -7.34 -6.37
C MET A 77 15.49 -5.98 -5.66
N GLY A 78 15.38 -5.96 -4.33
CA GLY A 78 15.16 -4.72 -3.58
C GLY A 78 16.31 -3.72 -3.65
N ASN A 79 17.56 -4.20 -3.62
CA ASN A 79 18.78 -3.38 -3.67
C ASN A 79 19.74 -3.81 -4.78
N ASP A 80 19.32 -4.68 -5.69
CA ASP A 80 20.14 -5.25 -6.78
C ASP A 80 21.41 -5.95 -6.25
N ILE A 81 21.30 -6.63 -5.11
CA ILE A 81 22.38 -7.38 -4.49
C ILE A 81 22.23 -8.84 -4.87
N GLY A 82 23.25 -9.36 -5.54
CA GLY A 82 23.28 -10.74 -5.97
C GLY A 82 23.55 -11.73 -4.85
N VAL A 83 23.41 -13.00 -5.17
CA VAL A 83 23.61 -14.07 -4.19
C VAL A 83 24.23 -15.32 -4.85
N ARG A 84 25.15 -15.97 -4.14
CA ARG A 84 25.75 -17.23 -4.52
C ARG A 84 25.27 -18.34 -3.60
N ILE A 85 24.43 -19.22 -4.10
CA ILE A 85 23.81 -20.32 -3.37
C ILE A 85 24.70 -21.58 -3.48
N ASP A 86 24.99 -22.24 -2.35
CA ASP A 86 25.69 -23.52 -2.31
C ASP A 86 24.68 -24.67 -2.26
N GLY A 87 24.40 -25.25 -3.41
CA GLY A 87 23.46 -26.35 -3.55
C GLY A 87 23.89 -27.68 -2.90
N LYS A 88 25.04 -27.76 -2.25
CA LYS A 88 25.39 -28.95 -1.46
C LYS A 88 24.67 -28.99 -0.10
N LYS A 89 24.26 -27.82 0.38
CA LYS A 89 23.66 -27.65 1.71
C LYS A 89 22.14 -27.75 1.70
N ILE A 90 21.53 -27.76 0.51
CA ILE A 90 20.09 -27.85 0.30
C ILE A 90 19.83 -29.03 -0.64
N GLU A 91 18.78 -29.81 -0.41
CA GLU A 91 18.31 -30.77 -1.41
C GLU A 91 17.57 -30.01 -2.52
N ILE A 92 18.34 -29.59 -3.52
CA ILE A 92 18.05 -28.52 -4.48
C ILE A 92 16.70 -28.64 -5.16
N GLU A 93 16.31 -29.84 -5.57
CA GLU A 93 15.11 -30.03 -6.37
C GLU A 93 13.82 -30.02 -5.52
N GLU A 94 13.92 -30.43 -4.28
CA GLU A 94 12.77 -30.57 -3.39
C GLU A 94 12.57 -29.34 -2.49
N GLU A 95 13.65 -28.78 -1.90
CA GLU A 95 13.53 -27.71 -0.91
C GLU A 95 13.50 -26.28 -1.48
N LEU A 96 14.13 -26.01 -2.63
CA LEU A 96 14.22 -24.65 -3.17
C LEU A 96 12.87 -24.00 -3.46
N PHE A 97 11.91 -24.79 -3.92
CA PHE A 97 10.57 -24.32 -4.30
C PHE A 97 9.48 -24.89 -3.40
N GLU A 98 9.87 -25.59 -2.33
CA GLU A 98 8.90 -26.19 -1.41
C GLU A 98 8.27 -25.14 -0.51
N ARG A 99 6.95 -25.22 -0.34
CA ARG A 99 6.22 -24.45 0.68
C ARG A 99 6.68 -24.87 2.07
N ASN A 100 7.24 -23.96 2.81
CA ASN A 100 7.63 -24.23 4.19
C ASN A 100 7.29 -23.07 5.12
N TYR A 101 6.00 -22.95 5.45
CA TYR A 101 5.52 -21.91 6.36
C TYR A 101 6.16 -22.04 7.75
N GLY A 102 6.39 -20.91 8.40
CA GLY A 102 7.10 -20.83 9.68
C GLY A 102 8.61 -20.81 9.55
N SER A 103 9.15 -20.99 8.35
CA SER A 103 10.57 -20.88 8.01
C SER A 103 10.94 -19.50 7.53
N PHE A 104 12.24 -19.18 7.60
CA PHE A 104 12.77 -17.90 7.15
C PHE A 104 14.04 -18.05 6.29
N VAL A 105 14.22 -17.16 5.34
CA VAL A 105 15.54 -16.81 4.80
C VAL A 105 15.96 -15.51 5.45
N ILE A 106 17.16 -15.47 6.00
CA ILE A 106 17.70 -14.33 6.72
C ILE A 106 19.09 -13.96 6.22
N GLU A 107 19.42 -12.67 6.31
CA GLU A 107 20.75 -12.15 6.05
C GLU A 107 21.40 -11.71 7.36
N THR A 108 22.70 -12.04 7.52
CA THR A 108 23.48 -11.65 8.69
C THR A 108 24.84 -11.15 8.28
N SER A 109 25.37 -10.13 8.96
CA SER A 109 26.73 -9.62 8.75
C SER A 109 27.81 -10.48 9.45
N GLU A 110 27.40 -11.33 10.38
CA GLU A 110 28.27 -12.22 11.16
C GLU A 110 27.79 -13.65 11.05
N GLU A 111 28.65 -14.61 11.35
CA GLU A 111 28.25 -16.02 11.45
C GLU A 111 27.30 -16.23 12.63
N LEU A 112 26.25 -17.02 12.42
CA LEU A 112 25.34 -17.43 13.49
C LEU A 112 25.87 -18.65 14.20
N GLU A 113 25.72 -18.66 15.52
CA GLU A 113 26.03 -19.83 16.32
C GLU A 113 25.02 -20.95 16.05
N GLU A 114 25.51 -22.18 15.92
CA GLU A 114 24.67 -23.38 15.82
C GLU A 114 23.85 -23.55 17.09
N THR A 115 22.61 -23.94 16.95
CA THR A 115 21.73 -24.25 18.06
C THR A 115 21.25 -25.71 17.96
N ASN A 116 21.03 -26.36 19.10
CA ASN A 116 20.50 -27.72 19.11
C ASN A 116 18.95 -27.77 19.01
N THR A 117 18.29 -26.61 19.00
CA THR A 117 16.83 -26.51 19.07
C THR A 117 16.18 -26.01 17.78
N ILE A 118 16.95 -25.38 16.90
CA ILE A 118 16.48 -24.77 15.65
C ILE A 118 17.42 -25.19 14.53
N ASP A 119 16.87 -25.65 13.43
CA ASP A 119 17.63 -26.05 12.24
C ASP A 119 18.00 -24.80 11.42
N ILE A 120 19.28 -24.39 11.50
CA ILE A 120 19.84 -23.20 10.85
C ILE A 120 20.86 -23.67 9.83
N ILE A 121 20.61 -23.43 8.56
CA ILE A 121 21.43 -23.88 7.44
C ILE A 121 22.03 -22.67 6.74
N HIS A 122 23.35 -22.54 6.70
CA HIS A 122 24.02 -21.56 5.86
C HIS A 122 23.90 -21.96 4.40
N ILE A 123 23.15 -21.22 3.59
CA ILE A 123 22.77 -21.62 2.22
C ILE A 123 23.47 -20.80 1.14
N ALA A 124 23.86 -19.57 1.43
CA ALA A 124 24.38 -18.65 0.41
C ALA A 124 25.20 -17.54 1.06
N GLU A 125 25.88 -16.79 0.19
CA GLU A 125 26.52 -15.52 0.48
C GLU A 125 26.04 -14.47 -0.51
N THR A 126 25.81 -13.25 -0.06
CA THR A 126 25.50 -12.11 -0.93
C THR A 126 26.76 -11.68 -1.69
N ILE A 127 26.58 -11.26 -2.94
CA ILE A 127 27.66 -10.82 -3.85
C ILE A 127 27.31 -9.46 -4.47
N GLU A 128 28.33 -8.76 -4.95
CA GLU A 128 28.15 -7.41 -5.52
C GLU A 128 27.49 -7.45 -6.91
N GLU A 129 27.74 -8.54 -7.67
CA GLU A 129 27.18 -8.72 -9.00
C GLU A 129 25.65 -8.91 -8.93
N GLY A 130 24.90 -8.23 -9.79
CA GLY A 130 23.43 -8.29 -9.89
C GLY A 130 22.91 -9.62 -10.43
N ILE A 131 23.38 -10.76 -9.88
CA ILE A 131 23.02 -12.11 -10.33
C ILE A 131 22.65 -13.04 -9.18
N ILE A 132 21.77 -14.00 -9.45
CA ILE A 132 21.55 -15.17 -8.59
C ILE A 132 22.32 -16.34 -9.19
N LYS A 133 23.34 -16.80 -8.48
CA LYS A 133 24.19 -17.92 -8.91
C LYS A 133 23.97 -19.13 -8.04
N LEU A 134 23.32 -20.16 -8.58
CA LEU A 134 23.16 -21.46 -7.93
C LEU A 134 24.27 -22.40 -8.40
N ILE A 135 25.02 -22.97 -7.47
CA ILE A 135 26.04 -24.00 -7.73
C ILE A 135 25.46 -25.35 -7.31
N ASP A 136 25.15 -26.24 -8.26
CA ASP A 136 24.60 -27.55 -7.98
C ASP A 136 25.60 -28.50 -7.28
N LYS A 137 25.13 -29.70 -6.87
CA LYS A 137 25.97 -30.72 -6.23
C LYS A 137 27.14 -31.20 -7.12
N LYS A 138 27.00 -31.06 -8.46
CA LYS A 138 28.03 -31.41 -9.47
C LYS A 138 28.96 -30.25 -9.81
N ARG A 139 28.81 -29.11 -9.16
CA ARG A 139 29.56 -27.87 -9.40
C ARG A 139 29.20 -27.14 -10.68
N ASN A 140 28.06 -27.42 -11.30
CA ASN A 140 27.60 -26.65 -12.44
C ASN A 140 26.89 -25.39 -11.94
N PRO A 141 27.23 -24.20 -12.47
CA PRO A 141 26.54 -22.97 -12.13
C PRO A 141 25.27 -22.80 -12.99
N THR A 142 24.19 -22.42 -12.35
CA THR A 142 23.02 -21.78 -12.99
C THR A 142 23.05 -20.32 -12.60
N ILE A 143 22.96 -19.42 -13.57
CA ILE A 143 23.03 -17.98 -13.36
C ILE A 143 21.74 -17.36 -13.90
N VAL A 144 21.15 -16.47 -13.12
CA VAL A 144 19.97 -15.68 -13.50
C VAL A 144 20.26 -14.21 -13.16
N GLU A 145 20.05 -13.33 -14.13
CA GLU A 145 20.20 -11.88 -13.92
C GLU A 145 19.01 -11.36 -13.10
N ILE A 146 19.26 -10.48 -12.14
CA ILE A 146 18.21 -9.89 -11.30
C ILE A 146 17.30 -8.98 -12.13
N ASP A 147 17.85 -8.28 -13.11
CA ASP A 147 17.10 -7.43 -14.03
C ASP A 147 16.04 -8.24 -14.82
N ASP A 148 16.43 -9.42 -15.34
CA ASP A 148 15.51 -10.30 -16.07
C ASP A 148 14.35 -10.78 -15.16
N LEU A 149 14.66 -11.13 -13.91
CA LEU A 149 13.64 -11.53 -12.93
C LEU A 149 12.70 -10.37 -12.58
N THR A 150 13.25 -9.18 -12.42
CA THR A 150 12.48 -7.97 -12.13
C THR A 150 11.54 -7.64 -13.28
N GLU A 151 12.02 -7.69 -14.53
CA GLU A 151 11.18 -7.48 -15.71
C GLU A 151 10.02 -8.49 -15.80
N ILE A 152 10.29 -9.78 -15.56
CA ILE A 152 9.27 -10.83 -15.55
C ILE A 152 8.24 -10.60 -14.45
N TRP A 153 8.71 -10.26 -13.24
CA TRP A 153 7.83 -10.05 -12.09
C TRP A 153 6.94 -8.83 -12.25
N GLU A 154 7.51 -7.69 -12.65
CA GLU A 154 6.77 -6.46 -12.93
C GLU A 154 5.87 -6.60 -14.16
N GLY A 155 6.32 -7.33 -15.16
CA GLY A 155 5.58 -7.55 -16.42
C GLY A 155 4.30 -8.39 -16.27
N SER A 156 4.15 -9.13 -15.17
CA SER A 156 3.01 -10.05 -14.98
C SER A 156 1.63 -9.37 -15.00
N LEU A 157 1.53 -8.11 -14.65
CA LEU A 157 0.30 -7.31 -14.67
C LEU A 157 0.37 -6.13 -15.66
N LYS A 158 1.35 -6.09 -16.55
CA LYS A 158 1.61 -4.96 -17.46
C LYS A 158 0.42 -4.56 -18.32
N ASP A 159 -0.39 -5.52 -18.75
CA ASP A 159 -1.58 -5.26 -19.57
C ASP A 159 -2.72 -4.59 -18.80
N VAL A 160 -2.77 -4.78 -17.47
CA VAL A 160 -3.80 -4.23 -16.59
C VAL A 160 -3.27 -3.00 -15.84
N PHE A 161 -2.02 -3.08 -15.37
CA PHE A 161 -1.32 -2.01 -14.67
C PHE A 161 0.03 -1.72 -15.36
N PRO A 162 0.04 -0.97 -16.46
CA PRO A 162 1.28 -0.63 -17.13
C PRO A 162 2.17 0.22 -16.23
N ILE A 163 3.43 -0.18 -16.06
CA ILE A 163 4.42 0.48 -15.23
C ILE A 163 4.88 1.79 -15.87
N GLU A 164 4.92 1.82 -17.20
CA GLU A 164 5.30 2.99 -17.98
C GLU A 164 4.07 3.73 -18.52
N TYR A 165 3.73 4.84 -17.88
CA TYR A 165 2.81 5.83 -18.42
C TYR A 165 3.61 6.93 -19.11
N SER A 166 3.83 6.82 -20.42
CA SER A 166 4.53 7.78 -21.29
C SER A 166 5.98 8.14 -20.91
N GLU A 167 6.75 8.43 -21.93
CA GLU A 167 8.18 8.77 -21.97
C GLU A 167 8.59 10.04 -21.18
N ILE A 168 8.26 10.12 -19.89
CA ILE A 168 8.90 11.15 -19.05
C ILE A 168 10.21 10.55 -18.56
N LYS A 169 11.30 10.87 -19.26
CA LYS A 169 12.65 10.46 -18.91
C LYS A 169 12.95 10.79 -17.45
N LYS A 170 13.59 9.86 -16.75
CA LYS A 170 14.05 9.98 -15.35
C LYS A 170 14.74 11.33 -15.07
N GLU A 171 15.48 11.86 -16.04
CA GLU A 171 16.15 13.17 -16.00
C GLU A 171 15.19 14.37 -15.78
N LYS A 172 13.94 14.30 -16.32
CA LYS A 172 12.95 15.36 -16.08
C LYS A 172 12.36 15.30 -14.68
N ILE A 173 12.23 14.10 -14.13
CA ILE A 173 11.73 13.89 -12.78
C ILE A 173 12.76 14.40 -11.76
N ASP A 174 14.03 14.05 -11.93
CA ASP A 174 15.11 14.51 -11.06
C ASP A 174 15.30 16.03 -11.10
N LYS A 175 15.12 16.65 -12.28
CA LYS A 175 15.15 18.11 -12.42
C LYS A 175 13.98 18.78 -11.70
N TYR A 176 12.77 18.22 -11.84
CA TYR A 176 11.58 18.71 -11.15
C TYR A 176 11.71 18.62 -9.62
N TYR A 177 12.27 17.52 -9.11
CA TYR A 177 12.55 17.35 -7.67
C TYR A 177 13.65 18.28 -7.14
N LYS A 178 14.69 18.57 -7.93
CA LYS A 178 15.70 19.57 -7.54
C LYS A 178 15.09 20.96 -7.43
N GLU A 179 14.28 21.35 -8.42
CA GLU A 179 13.56 22.62 -8.41
C GLU A 179 12.57 22.73 -7.24
N PHE A 180 11.93 21.62 -6.82
CA PHE A 180 11.01 21.61 -5.68
C PHE A 180 11.70 21.65 -4.31
N LYS A 181 12.91 21.11 -4.20
CA LYS A 181 13.73 21.18 -2.96
C LYS A 181 14.33 22.56 -2.71
N GLU A 182 14.49 23.35 -3.77
CA GLU A 182 15.06 24.68 -3.72
C GLU A 182 14.01 25.80 -3.59
N THR A 183 12.72 25.47 -3.70
CA THR A 183 11.67 26.46 -3.39
C THR A 183 11.66 26.76 -1.91
N GLU A 184 11.84 28.02 -1.58
CA GLU A 184 11.74 28.61 -0.25
C GLU A 184 10.59 28.00 0.54
N LYS A 185 10.78 27.80 1.83
CA LYS A 185 9.68 27.46 2.76
C LYS A 185 8.54 28.42 2.49
N ILE A 186 7.49 27.93 1.83
CA ILE A 186 6.27 28.70 1.70
C ILE A 186 5.75 28.85 3.12
N ASP A 187 5.96 30.02 3.68
CA ASP A 187 5.37 30.39 4.97
C ASP A 187 3.87 30.57 4.74
N ILE A 188 3.16 29.47 4.82
CA ILE A 188 1.70 29.46 4.77
C ILE A 188 1.25 30.05 6.06
N GLU A 189 1.03 31.39 6.10
CA GLU A 189 0.24 32.00 7.16
C GLU A 189 -1.04 31.17 7.31
N LYS A 190 -1.16 30.46 8.44
CA LYS A 190 -2.38 29.73 8.79
C LYS A 190 -3.51 30.75 8.95
N LYS A 191 -4.16 31.12 7.84
CA LYS A 191 -5.42 31.85 7.91
C LYS A 191 -6.47 30.90 8.48
N ILE A 192 -6.81 31.11 9.74
CA ILE A 192 -7.97 30.45 10.35
C ILE A 192 -9.21 31.08 9.71
N TYR A 193 -9.85 30.34 8.82
CA TYR A 193 -11.10 30.76 8.23
C TYR A 193 -12.21 30.65 9.29
N ILE A 194 -12.86 31.78 9.55
CA ILE A 194 -14.02 31.83 10.48
C ILE A 194 -15.26 31.98 9.62
N ASN A 195 -16.11 30.96 9.64
CA ASN A 195 -17.38 30.98 8.92
C ASN A 195 -18.26 32.16 9.41
N SER A 196 -18.85 32.89 8.47
CA SER A 196 -19.74 34.03 8.72
C SER A 196 -21.04 33.56 9.42
N ASN A 197 -21.52 32.38 9.09
CA ASN A 197 -22.72 31.76 9.67
C ASN A 197 -22.32 30.83 10.82
N LYS A 198 -22.28 31.36 12.04
CA LYS A 198 -21.93 30.59 13.23
C LYS A 198 -23.08 29.65 13.61
N VAL A 199 -22.82 28.37 13.64
CA VAL A 199 -23.74 27.32 14.11
C VAL A 199 -23.13 26.68 15.34
N ALA A 200 -23.90 26.56 16.41
CA ALA A 200 -23.41 26.02 17.70
C ALA A 200 -22.97 24.55 17.58
N LYS A 201 -23.64 23.77 16.77
CA LYS A 201 -23.33 22.37 16.47
C LYS A 201 -23.54 22.14 14.97
N PRO A 202 -22.49 22.11 14.14
CA PRO A 202 -22.61 21.86 12.72
C PRO A 202 -23.16 20.46 12.46
N LYS A 203 -24.03 20.35 11.47
CA LYS A 203 -24.52 19.05 10.96
C LYS A 203 -23.63 18.60 9.83
N ILE A 204 -23.18 17.37 9.92
CA ILE A 204 -22.34 16.71 8.93
C ILE A 204 -23.12 15.57 8.29
N ILE A 205 -23.18 15.53 6.97
CA ILE A 205 -23.70 14.40 6.24
C ILE A 205 -22.57 13.59 5.63
N ILE A 206 -22.58 12.27 5.89
CA ILE A 206 -21.64 11.31 5.33
C ILE A 206 -22.45 10.36 4.42
N PRO A 207 -22.36 10.47 3.10
CA PRO A 207 -22.96 9.48 2.21
C PRO A 207 -22.16 8.19 2.25
N VAL A 208 -22.84 7.07 2.41
CA VAL A 208 -22.26 5.72 2.43
C VAL A 208 -22.67 5.00 1.16
N PHE A 209 -21.74 4.86 0.23
CA PHE A 209 -21.95 4.18 -1.05
C PHE A 209 -21.50 2.71 -0.96
N PRO A 210 -21.96 1.82 -1.88
CA PRO A 210 -21.41 0.48 -1.96
C PRO A 210 -19.90 0.49 -2.10
N GLY A 211 -19.19 -0.17 -1.20
CA GLY A 211 -17.72 -0.18 -1.13
C GLY A 211 -17.10 1.01 -0.38
N THR A 212 -17.90 1.94 0.15
CA THR A 212 -17.41 2.94 1.11
C THR A 212 -16.86 2.27 2.35
N ASN A 213 -15.81 2.84 2.91
CA ASN A 213 -15.19 2.43 4.15
C ASN A 213 -14.75 3.67 4.95
N CYS A 214 -14.48 3.51 6.24
CA CYS A 214 -14.06 4.59 7.16
C CYS A 214 -15.17 5.57 7.58
N GLU A 215 -16.45 5.35 7.25
CA GLU A 215 -17.55 6.20 7.70
C GLU A 215 -17.65 6.26 9.23
N TYR A 216 -17.41 5.15 9.90
CA TYR A 216 -17.42 5.06 11.35
C TYR A 216 -16.32 5.94 11.99
N ASP A 217 -15.10 5.89 11.46
CA ASP A 217 -13.98 6.69 11.98
C ASP A 217 -14.22 8.18 11.74
N LEU A 218 -14.76 8.54 10.58
CA LEU A 218 -15.15 9.91 10.25
C LEU A 218 -16.25 10.43 11.16
N ARG A 219 -17.30 9.63 11.40
CA ARG A 219 -18.36 9.96 12.37
C ARG A 219 -17.75 10.29 13.71
N LYS A 220 -16.93 9.38 14.24
CA LYS A 220 -16.27 9.54 15.54
C LYS A 220 -15.41 10.80 15.61
N ALA A 221 -14.65 11.09 14.54
CA ALA A 221 -13.82 12.30 14.49
C ALA A 221 -14.66 13.58 14.56
N PHE A 222 -15.74 13.68 13.77
CA PHE A 222 -16.60 14.86 13.80
C PHE A 222 -17.41 15.00 15.11
N GLU A 223 -17.89 13.89 15.68
CA GLU A 223 -18.61 13.89 16.96
C GLU A 223 -17.70 14.33 18.11
N ASN A 224 -16.43 13.91 18.12
CA ASN A 224 -15.43 14.34 19.10
C ASN A 224 -15.20 15.86 19.08
N GLU A 225 -15.33 16.48 17.90
CA GLU A 225 -15.22 17.94 17.71
C GLU A 225 -16.58 18.65 17.89
N GLY A 226 -17.60 17.96 18.38
CA GLY A 226 -18.91 18.54 18.73
C GLY A 226 -19.90 18.65 17.57
N GLY A 227 -19.63 18.04 16.44
CA GLY A 227 -20.55 17.97 15.30
C GLY A 227 -21.72 17.01 15.53
N ILE A 228 -22.81 17.17 14.77
CA ILE A 228 -23.93 16.25 14.69
C ILE A 228 -23.82 15.52 13.36
N VAL A 229 -23.51 14.21 13.40
CA VAL A 229 -23.27 13.41 12.18
C VAL A 229 -24.50 12.61 11.83
N SER A 230 -24.90 12.64 10.55
CA SER A 230 -25.83 11.71 9.92
C SER A 230 -25.14 10.94 8.79
N GLU A 231 -25.54 9.68 8.60
CA GLU A 231 -25.07 8.83 7.52
C GLU A 231 -26.24 8.56 6.57
N ALA A 232 -26.01 8.77 5.27
CA ALA A 232 -26.99 8.46 4.24
C ALA A 232 -26.51 7.24 3.43
N VAL A 233 -27.08 6.08 3.72
CA VAL A 233 -26.78 4.85 2.97
C VAL A 233 -27.41 4.91 1.59
N PHE A 234 -26.56 4.84 0.56
CA PHE A 234 -26.99 4.83 -0.83
C PHE A 234 -27.33 3.41 -1.28
N ASN A 235 -28.62 3.14 -1.46
CA ASN A 235 -29.10 1.84 -1.90
C ASN A 235 -29.27 1.81 -3.41
N ASN A 236 -28.54 0.92 -4.10
CA ASN A 236 -28.52 0.75 -5.55
C ASN A 236 -29.17 -0.57 -6.04
N LEU A 237 -29.91 -1.27 -5.19
CA LEU A 237 -30.48 -2.60 -5.52
C LEU A 237 -31.62 -2.53 -6.54
N SER A 238 -32.28 -1.39 -6.70
CA SER A 238 -33.33 -1.18 -7.69
C SER A 238 -33.40 0.27 -8.15
N LYS A 239 -34.06 0.52 -9.31
CA LYS A 239 -34.26 1.89 -9.81
C LYS A 239 -34.99 2.78 -8.78
N SER A 240 -36.01 2.25 -8.09
CA SER A 240 -36.71 2.99 -7.05
C SER A 240 -35.81 3.32 -5.86
N ASN A 241 -34.95 2.37 -5.44
CA ASN A 241 -34.00 2.59 -4.36
C ASN A 241 -33.00 3.67 -4.72
N ILE A 242 -32.49 3.68 -5.94
CA ILE A 242 -31.58 4.73 -6.43
C ILE A 242 -32.25 6.11 -6.37
N HIS A 243 -33.47 6.25 -6.89
CA HIS A 243 -34.20 7.52 -6.84
C HIS A 243 -34.44 7.99 -5.40
N ASN A 244 -34.90 7.09 -4.52
CA ASN A 244 -35.11 7.41 -3.10
C ASN A 244 -33.81 7.82 -2.41
N SER A 245 -32.69 7.13 -2.70
CA SER A 245 -31.39 7.47 -2.14
C SER A 245 -30.89 8.84 -2.62
N ILE A 246 -31.10 9.18 -3.91
CA ILE A 246 -30.79 10.50 -4.45
C ILE A 246 -31.61 11.58 -3.75
N ASP A 247 -32.91 11.38 -3.61
CA ASP A 247 -33.81 12.37 -2.99
C ASP A 247 -33.49 12.56 -1.51
N SER A 248 -33.24 11.47 -0.79
CA SER A 248 -32.80 11.51 0.61
C SER A 248 -31.48 12.24 0.78
N LEU A 249 -30.46 11.85 0.01
CA LEU A 249 -29.13 12.47 0.09
C LEU A 249 -29.17 13.95 -0.26
N ALA A 250 -29.90 14.35 -1.31
CA ALA A 250 -30.04 15.75 -1.67
C ALA A 250 -30.68 16.57 -0.55
N ASN A 251 -31.69 16.00 0.12
CA ASN A 251 -32.34 16.66 1.24
C ASN A 251 -31.42 16.78 2.45
N GLU A 252 -30.66 15.73 2.78
CA GLU A 252 -29.69 15.74 3.87
C GLU A 252 -28.57 16.77 3.61
N ILE A 253 -28.05 16.88 2.38
CA ILE A 253 -27.03 17.90 2.02
C ILE A 253 -27.59 19.31 2.25
N ARG A 254 -28.85 19.59 1.86
CA ARG A 254 -29.47 20.90 2.09
C ARG A 254 -29.61 21.25 3.56
N ASN A 255 -29.77 20.25 4.42
CA ASN A 255 -29.95 20.43 5.87
C ASN A 255 -28.64 20.38 6.68
N SER A 256 -27.51 20.19 6.01
CA SER A 256 -26.18 20.07 6.63
C SER A 256 -25.33 21.30 6.39
N GLN A 257 -24.26 21.47 7.18
CA GLN A 257 -23.21 22.48 7.00
C GLN A 257 -21.96 21.89 6.37
N ILE A 258 -21.77 20.57 6.49
CA ILE A 258 -20.59 19.88 5.97
C ILE A 258 -21.05 18.64 5.20
N LEU A 259 -20.58 18.49 3.96
CA LEU A 259 -20.62 17.26 3.20
C LEU A 259 -19.27 16.57 3.31
N MET A 260 -19.24 15.38 3.91
CA MET A 260 -18.04 14.58 4.08
C MET A 260 -18.08 13.37 3.14
N LEU A 261 -17.21 13.35 2.12
CA LEU A 261 -17.05 12.21 1.20
C LEU A 261 -16.01 11.25 1.76
N PRO A 262 -16.39 10.04 2.19
CA PRO A 262 -15.50 9.10 2.84
C PRO A 262 -14.54 8.41 1.86
N GLY A 263 -13.57 7.72 2.43
CA GLY A 263 -12.68 6.82 1.73
C GLY A 263 -13.33 5.47 1.41
N GLY A 264 -12.53 4.56 0.91
CA GLY A 264 -12.93 3.22 0.52
C GLY A 264 -12.73 2.97 -0.97
N PHE A 265 -13.58 2.11 -1.53
CA PHE A 265 -13.45 1.60 -2.89
C PHE A 265 -14.84 1.53 -3.54
N SER A 266 -15.43 2.68 -3.83
CA SER A 266 -16.82 2.78 -4.30
C SER A 266 -17.07 1.96 -5.57
N LEU A 267 -17.88 0.90 -5.47
CA LEU A 267 -18.13 -0.12 -6.50
C LEU A 267 -16.89 -0.83 -7.03
N GLY A 268 -15.82 -0.92 -6.22
CA GLY A 268 -14.55 -1.51 -6.58
C GLY A 268 -13.59 -0.49 -7.20
N ASP A 269 -12.31 -0.72 -7.03
CA ASP A 269 -11.26 0.06 -7.69
C ASP A 269 -11.07 -0.42 -9.11
N GLU A 270 -10.88 0.51 -10.02
CA GLU A 270 -10.54 0.25 -11.40
C GLU A 270 -9.14 0.81 -11.72
N PRO A 271 -8.41 0.21 -12.70
CA PRO A 271 -7.04 0.61 -13.02
C PRO A 271 -6.86 2.09 -13.35
N ASP A 272 -7.86 2.72 -13.97
CA ASP A 272 -7.84 4.12 -14.36
C ASP A 272 -8.35 5.07 -13.26
N GLY A 273 -8.35 4.60 -12.03
CA GLY A 273 -8.72 5.35 -10.84
C GLY A 273 -10.18 5.21 -10.45
N SER A 274 -10.38 5.22 -9.17
CA SER A 274 -11.65 4.98 -8.50
C SER A 274 -12.53 6.21 -8.37
N ALA A 275 -13.59 6.09 -7.58
CA ALA A 275 -14.61 7.12 -7.35
C ALA A 275 -15.52 7.44 -8.54
N LYS A 276 -15.53 6.63 -9.61
CA LYS A 276 -16.45 6.85 -10.76
C LYS A 276 -17.92 6.85 -10.33
N PHE A 277 -18.28 5.92 -9.44
CA PHE A 277 -19.66 5.84 -8.93
C PHE A 277 -20.03 7.08 -8.14
N ILE A 278 -19.21 7.51 -7.19
CA ILE A 278 -19.46 8.74 -6.41
C ILE A 278 -19.54 9.94 -7.37
N ALA A 279 -18.60 10.09 -8.29
CA ALA A 279 -18.61 11.20 -9.26
C ALA A 279 -19.87 11.19 -10.14
N ALA A 280 -20.39 10.03 -10.54
CA ALA A 280 -21.64 9.91 -11.27
C ALA A 280 -22.84 10.37 -10.43
N ILE A 281 -22.89 10.00 -9.15
CA ILE A 281 -23.94 10.45 -8.23
C ILE A 281 -23.85 11.96 -7.99
N LEU A 282 -22.64 12.53 -7.80
CA LEU A 282 -22.47 13.97 -7.61
C LEU A 282 -22.92 14.78 -8.83
N ARG A 283 -22.83 14.23 -10.05
CA ARG A 283 -23.33 14.84 -11.30
C ARG A 283 -24.85 14.76 -11.47
N ASN A 284 -25.55 14.00 -10.64
CA ASN A 284 -27.01 14.03 -10.67
C ASN A 284 -27.51 15.45 -10.34
N THR A 285 -28.44 16.00 -11.12
CA THR A 285 -28.89 17.39 -10.99
C THR A 285 -29.38 17.72 -9.57
N LYS A 286 -30.19 16.86 -8.95
CA LYS A 286 -30.67 17.09 -7.59
C LYS A 286 -29.56 17.17 -6.56
N ILE A 287 -28.52 16.33 -6.71
CA ILE A 287 -27.35 16.32 -5.83
C ILE A 287 -26.48 17.54 -6.11
N SER A 288 -26.17 17.81 -7.38
CA SER A 288 -25.39 18.98 -7.78
C SER A 288 -26.03 20.29 -7.30
N ASP A 289 -27.33 20.46 -7.48
CA ASP A 289 -28.06 21.64 -7.00
C ASP A 289 -27.99 21.76 -5.45
N SER A 290 -28.06 20.62 -4.73
CA SER A 290 -27.96 20.63 -3.26
C SER A 290 -26.55 20.99 -2.79
N ILE A 291 -25.52 20.59 -3.55
CA ILE A 291 -24.11 20.96 -3.30
C ILE A 291 -23.91 22.45 -3.55
N ASP A 292 -24.44 22.98 -4.65
CA ASP A 292 -24.37 24.42 -4.95
C ASP A 292 -25.06 25.24 -3.85
N ASP A 293 -26.22 24.79 -3.37
CA ASP A 293 -26.92 25.43 -2.25
C ASP A 293 -26.11 25.38 -0.95
N LEU A 294 -25.42 24.26 -0.67
CA LEU A 294 -24.53 24.11 0.47
C LEU A 294 -23.40 25.14 0.40
N LEU A 295 -22.71 25.22 -0.74
CA LEU A 295 -21.58 26.13 -0.93
C LEU A 295 -22.00 27.62 -0.89
N LYS A 296 -23.17 27.97 -1.48
CA LYS A 296 -23.74 29.33 -1.38
C LYS A 296 -24.05 29.76 0.05
N ARG A 297 -24.34 28.82 0.94
CA ARG A 297 -24.58 29.06 2.36
C ARG A 297 -23.29 29.04 3.20
N ASP A 298 -22.12 29.09 2.56
CA ASP A 298 -20.81 29.02 3.19
C ASP A 298 -20.56 27.65 3.88
N GLY A 299 -21.17 26.59 3.35
CA GLY A 299 -20.94 25.21 3.77
C GLY A 299 -19.61 24.66 3.28
N LEU A 300 -19.18 23.57 3.87
CA LEU A 300 -17.89 22.94 3.58
C LEU A 300 -18.06 21.57 2.94
N ILE A 301 -17.08 21.21 2.11
CA ILE A 301 -16.97 19.86 1.54
C ILE A 301 -15.59 19.34 1.84
N LEU A 302 -15.51 18.13 2.40
CA LEU A 302 -14.27 17.42 2.64
C LEU A 302 -14.32 16.07 1.94
N GLY A 303 -13.26 15.71 1.23
CA GLY A 303 -13.09 14.39 0.62
C GLY A 303 -11.77 13.77 1.05
N ILE A 304 -11.81 12.52 1.51
CA ILE A 304 -10.63 11.79 1.93
C ILE A 304 -10.45 10.56 1.03
N CYS A 305 -9.23 10.30 0.54
CA CYS A 305 -8.87 9.14 -0.28
C CYS A 305 -9.83 9.00 -1.48
N ASN A 306 -10.71 8.02 -1.52
CA ASN A 306 -11.72 7.83 -2.56
C ASN A 306 -12.65 9.05 -2.70
N GLY A 307 -13.02 9.68 -1.59
CA GLY A 307 -13.77 10.94 -1.59
C GLY A 307 -13.01 12.11 -2.23
N PHE A 308 -11.68 12.21 -2.01
CA PHE A 308 -10.85 13.20 -2.70
C PHE A 308 -10.78 12.95 -4.20
N GLN A 309 -10.66 11.68 -4.62
CA GLN A 309 -10.73 11.31 -6.03
C GLN A 309 -12.07 11.73 -6.66
N ALA A 310 -13.17 11.58 -5.92
CA ALA A 310 -14.49 12.04 -6.37
C ALA A 310 -14.55 13.57 -6.54
N LEU A 311 -13.94 14.34 -5.63
CA LEU A 311 -13.87 15.80 -5.75
C LEU A 311 -13.16 16.25 -7.03
N ILE A 312 -12.03 15.62 -7.36
CA ILE A 312 -11.30 15.89 -8.61
C ILE A 312 -12.13 15.47 -9.82
N LYS A 313 -12.67 14.26 -9.83
CA LYS A 313 -13.43 13.73 -10.98
C LYS A 313 -14.76 14.43 -11.22
N SER A 314 -15.35 15.05 -10.22
CA SER A 314 -16.59 15.83 -10.36
C SER A 314 -16.36 17.30 -10.73
N GLY A 315 -15.12 17.79 -10.67
CA GLY A 315 -14.77 19.18 -10.88
C GLY A 315 -14.94 20.08 -9.66
N LEU A 316 -15.43 19.55 -8.53
CA LEU A 316 -15.48 20.31 -7.28
C LEU A 316 -14.13 20.85 -6.87
N LEU A 317 -13.06 20.10 -7.11
CA LEU A 317 -11.70 20.59 -7.10
C LEU A 317 -11.14 20.58 -8.54
N PRO A 318 -10.56 21.71 -9.03
CA PRO A 318 -10.37 22.99 -8.32
C PRO A 318 -11.49 24.02 -8.58
N TYR A 319 -12.57 23.67 -9.29
CA TYR A 319 -13.50 24.67 -9.86
C TYR A 319 -14.58 25.13 -8.86
N GLY A 320 -14.71 24.51 -7.70
CA GLY A 320 -15.72 24.86 -6.69
C GLY A 320 -17.18 24.54 -7.09
N LYS A 321 -17.37 23.74 -8.13
CA LYS A 321 -18.70 23.31 -8.61
C LYS A 321 -18.62 21.96 -9.32
N VAL A 322 -19.70 21.22 -9.35
CA VAL A 322 -19.82 20.03 -10.18
C VAL A 322 -19.86 20.45 -11.65
N THR A 323 -18.92 19.96 -12.46
CA THR A 323 -18.81 20.32 -13.87
C THR A 323 -18.20 19.18 -14.69
N GLU A 324 -18.41 19.23 -16.00
CA GLU A 324 -17.67 18.37 -16.92
C GLU A 324 -16.22 18.80 -16.99
N LEU A 325 -15.32 17.80 -16.93
CA LEU A 325 -13.89 18.03 -17.04
C LEU A 325 -13.52 18.30 -18.50
N GLN A 326 -12.63 19.23 -18.71
CA GLN A 326 -12.04 19.57 -20.01
C GLN A 326 -10.72 18.82 -20.19
N GLU A 327 -10.20 18.78 -21.41
CA GLU A 327 -8.93 18.11 -21.73
C GLU A 327 -7.74 18.57 -20.86
N ASN A 328 -7.74 19.84 -20.48
CA ASN A 328 -6.72 20.47 -19.64
C ASN A 328 -7.10 20.52 -18.15
N SER A 329 -8.18 19.87 -17.73
CA SER A 329 -8.56 19.81 -16.32
C SER A 329 -7.56 18.97 -15.50
N PRO A 330 -7.28 19.36 -14.26
CA PRO A 330 -6.50 18.52 -13.35
C PRO A 330 -7.10 17.13 -13.22
N THR A 331 -6.25 16.13 -13.23
CA THR A 331 -6.64 14.72 -13.02
C THR A 331 -5.65 14.04 -12.10
N LEU A 332 -6.09 12.94 -11.50
CA LEU A 332 -5.24 12.05 -10.75
C LEU A 332 -4.64 11.02 -11.71
N SER A 333 -3.35 10.82 -11.59
CA SER A 333 -2.59 9.85 -12.37
C SER A 333 -1.74 9.00 -11.44
N PHE A 334 -1.14 7.95 -11.99
CA PHE A 334 -0.23 7.10 -11.24
C PHE A 334 1.01 7.87 -10.79
N ASN A 335 1.52 7.50 -9.62
CA ASN A 335 2.73 8.07 -9.08
C ASN A 335 3.94 7.56 -9.88
N LYS A 336 4.64 8.48 -10.57
CA LYS A 336 5.78 8.15 -11.44
C LYS A 336 7.13 8.20 -10.73
N ILE A 337 7.15 8.46 -9.43
CA ILE A 337 8.41 8.57 -8.67
C ILE A 337 9.03 7.22 -8.34
N GLY A 338 8.29 6.12 -8.55
CA GLY A 338 8.77 4.76 -8.25
C GLY A 338 8.94 4.45 -6.76
N LYS A 339 8.52 5.34 -5.87
CA LYS A 339 8.55 5.12 -4.42
C LYS A 339 7.43 5.85 -3.70
N HIS A 340 7.07 5.36 -2.55
CA HIS A 340 6.18 6.04 -1.62
C HIS A 340 6.91 7.22 -0.96
N MET A 341 6.23 8.34 -0.82
CA MET A 341 6.78 9.54 -0.16
C MET A 341 5.95 9.90 1.06
#